data_2459af0996ff38e0baa72b62456348c8
#
_entry.id   2459af0996ff38e0baa72b62456348c8
#
_cell.length_a   1.000
_cell.length_b   1.000
_cell.length_c   1.000
_cell.angle_alpha   90.00
_cell.angle_beta   90.00
_cell.angle_gamma   90.00
#
_symmetry.space_group_name_H-M   'P 1'
#
loop_
_entity.id
_entity.type
_entity.pdbx_description
1 polymer ?
#
loop_
_entity_poly.entity_id
_entity_poly.type
_entity_poly.pdbx_seq_one_letter_code
_entity_poly.pdbx_strand_id
1 'polypeptide(L)'
;MANALAGNRIMCITWIAPDEYAATKLRDTVDDSIEFVRNSTPQEGPMRMIHSFFSEGPEYEMSESWIEGKHPPKTGRVILNLYEIYATEEGLDLAWVEAAEWFPTLAEMLEEFKIEMTVANQLSITHNLWD
;
A
#
# COMPACT_ATOMS: atom_id res chain seq x y z
N MET A 1 -16.05 21.75 13.28
CA MET A 1 -15.02 20.93 13.93
C MET A 1 -13.86 20.67 12.99
N ALA A 2 -12.65 20.74 13.48
CA ALA A 2 -11.49 20.43 12.64
C ALA A 2 -11.49 18.96 12.26
N ASN A 3 -11.07 18.68 11.02
CA ASN A 3 -10.88 17.32 10.55
C ASN A 3 -9.72 16.67 11.34
N ALA A 4 -10.02 15.62 12.10
CA ALA A 4 -9.05 14.93 12.95
C ALA A 4 -7.87 14.34 12.17
N LEU A 5 -8.05 14.05 10.88
CA LEU A 5 -7.03 13.48 10.03
C LEU A 5 -6.33 14.54 9.17
N ALA A 6 -6.75 15.79 9.24
CA ALA A 6 -6.12 16.87 8.46
C ALA A 6 -4.65 17.02 8.86
N GLY A 7 -3.79 17.17 7.86
CA GLY A 7 -2.34 17.28 8.07
C GLY A 7 -1.60 15.95 8.09
N ASN A 8 -2.30 14.84 8.23
CA ASN A 8 -1.69 13.52 8.14
C ASN A 8 -1.23 13.25 6.71
N ARG A 9 -0.25 12.37 6.57
CA ARG A 9 0.29 11.96 5.28
C ARG A 9 0.07 10.48 5.06
N ILE A 10 -0.24 10.11 3.83
CA ILE A 10 -0.51 8.74 3.44
C ILE A 10 0.50 8.29 2.40
N MET A 11 1.00 7.08 2.56
CA MET A 11 1.71 6.34 1.54
C MET A 11 0.84 5.16 1.14
N CYS A 12 0.70 4.94 -0.16
CA CYS A 12 0.02 3.77 -0.69
C CYS A 12 0.88 3.11 -1.74
N ILE A 13 1.17 1.84 -1.55
CA ILE A 13 1.84 1.03 -2.57
C ILE A 13 0.80 0.07 -3.13
N THR A 14 0.70 0.02 -4.46
CA THR A 14 -0.16 -0.91 -5.17
C THR A 14 0.70 -1.85 -6.00
N TRP A 15 0.51 -3.15 -5.80
CA TRP A 15 1.13 -4.18 -6.61
C TRP A 15 0.05 -4.87 -7.44
N ILE A 16 0.35 -5.12 -8.71
CA ILE A 16 -0.53 -5.88 -9.59
C ILE A 16 0.23 -7.12 -10.05
N ALA A 17 -0.20 -8.28 -9.53
CA ALA A 17 0.38 -9.57 -9.87
C ALA A 17 -0.32 -10.11 -11.13
N PRO A 18 0.43 -10.66 -12.10
CA PRO A 18 -0.16 -11.15 -13.35
C PRO A 18 -1.09 -12.35 -13.17
N ASP A 19 -0.91 -13.12 -12.09
CA ASP A 19 -1.71 -14.29 -11.80
C ASP A 19 -1.65 -14.63 -10.31
N GLU A 20 -2.37 -15.65 -9.90
CA GLU A 20 -2.42 -16.08 -8.50
C GLU A 20 -1.09 -16.64 -8.01
N TYR A 21 -0.31 -17.25 -8.89
CA TYR A 21 1.01 -17.76 -8.51
C TYR A 21 1.93 -16.62 -8.08
N ALA A 22 2.00 -15.56 -8.88
CA ALA A 22 2.80 -14.37 -8.55
C ALA A 22 2.26 -13.69 -7.26
N ALA A 23 0.94 -13.62 -7.12
CA ALA A 23 0.32 -13.05 -5.91
C ALA A 23 0.71 -13.84 -4.67
N THR A 24 0.76 -15.17 -4.75
CA THR A 24 1.19 -16.02 -3.63
C THR A 24 2.64 -15.71 -3.24
N LYS A 25 3.52 -15.51 -4.22
CA LYS A 25 4.92 -15.14 -3.95
C LYS A 25 5.04 -13.79 -3.27
N LEU A 26 4.22 -12.83 -3.67
CA LEU A 26 4.18 -11.52 -3.02
C LEU A 26 3.67 -11.62 -1.59
N ARG A 27 2.61 -12.40 -1.34
CA ARG A 27 2.08 -12.62 0.01
C ARG A 27 3.13 -13.23 0.93
N ASP A 28 3.87 -14.22 0.45
CA ASP A 28 4.94 -14.85 1.22
C ASP A 28 6.02 -13.83 1.59
N THR A 29 6.39 -12.96 0.66
CA THR A 29 7.36 -11.90 0.91
C THR A 29 6.83 -10.89 1.93
N VAL A 30 5.56 -10.53 1.84
CA VAL A 30 4.90 -9.65 2.81
C VAL A 30 4.88 -10.29 4.20
N ASP A 31 4.50 -11.56 4.29
CA ASP A 31 4.46 -12.29 5.57
C ASP A 31 5.83 -12.33 6.24
N ASP A 32 6.88 -12.58 5.45
CA ASP A 32 8.27 -12.60 5.94
C ASP A 32 8.74 -11.22 6.41
N SER A 33 8.16 -10.15 5.87
CA SER A 33 8.57 -8.77 6.16
C SER A 33 7.78 -8.10 7.30
N ILE A 34 6.68 -8.68 7.74
CA ILE A 34 5.79 -8.02 8.72
C ILE A 34 6.52 -7.59 9.98
N GLU A 35 7.36 -8.45 10.53
CA GLU A 35 8.09 -8.11 11.75
C GLU A 35 9.10 -6.99 11.52
N PHE A 36 9.79 -7.02 10.39
CA PHE A 36 10.67 -5.93 10.00
C PHE A 36 9.90 -4.60 9.86
N VAL A 37 8.75 -4.63 9.20
CA VAL A 37 7.91 -3.43 9.03
C VAL A 37 7.46 -2.88 10.38
N ARG A 38 7.01 -3.73 11.29
CA ARG A 38 6.60 -3.31 12.64
C ARG A 38 7.74 -2.62 13.38
N ASN A 39 8.96 -3.15 13.26
CA ASN A 39 10.12 -2.62 13.97
C ASN A 39 10.67 -1.35 13.33
N SER A 40 10.55 -1.21 12.00
CA SER A 40 11.08 -0.05 11.27
C SER A 40 10.09 1.10 11.14
N THR A 41 8.80 0.88 11.40
CA THR A 41 7.77 1.92 11.33
C THR A 41 6.95 2.01 12.62
N PRO A 42 7.58 2.38 13.75
CA PRO A 42 6.89 2.40 15.03
C PRO A 42 5.84 3.50 15.12
N GLN A 43 4.79 3.23 15.89
CA GLN A 43 3.72 4.20 16.15
C GLN A 43 4.18 5.32 17.08
N GLU A 44 5.21 5.08 17.87
CA GLU A 44 5.79 6.06 18.78
C GLU A 44 7.12 6.59 18.26
N GLY A 45 7.57 7.67 18.82
CA GLY A 45 8.84 8.29 18.44
C GLY A 45 8.71 9.22 17.24
N PRO A 46 9.82 9.55 16.56
CA PRO A 46 9.84 10.58 15.51
C PRO A 46 9.06 10.20 14.24
N MET A 47 8.89 8.90 13.99
CA MET A 47 8.19 8.43 12.80
C MET A 47 6.67 8.63 12.93
N ARG A 48 6.10 8.38 14.09
CA ARG A 48 4.68 8.63 14.41
C ARG A 48 3.72 8.03 13.39
N MET A 49 3.92 6.76 13.06
CA MET A 49 3.01 6.03 12.20
C MET A 49 1.69 5.78 12.95
N ILE A 50 0.58 6.22 12.36
CA ILE A 50 -0.73 6.10 12.99
C ILE A 50 -1.31 4.71 12.76
N HIS A 51 -1.27 4.24 11.49
CA HIS A 51 -1.86 2.96 11.13
C HIS A 51 -1.27 2.45 9.83
N SER A 52 -1.26 1.13 9.70
CA SER A 52 -0.81 0.46 8.48
C SER A 52 -1.63 -0.80 8.28
N PHE A 53 -1.94 -1.10 7.03
CA PHE A 53 -2.63 -2.35 6.70
C PHE A 53 -2.32 -2.78 5.28
N PHE A 54 -2.40 -4.10 5.06
CA PHE A 54 -2.35 -4.70 3.74
C PHE A 54 -3.76 -5.12 3.35
N SER A 55 -4.06 -5.01 2.06
CA SER A 55 -5.33 -5.49 1.52
C SER A 55 -5.09 -6.12 0.15
N GLU A 56 -5.99 -7.01 -0.27
CA GLU A 56 -5.88 -7.64 -1.58
C GLU A 56 -7.24 -7.98 -2.16
N GLY A 57 -7.28 -8.10 -3.46
CA GLY A 57 -8.48 -8.51 -4.18
C GLY A 57 -8.21 -8.66 -5.66
N PRO A 58 -9.20 -9.14 -6.42
CA PRO A 58 -9.05 -9.26 -7.87
C PRO A 58 -9.08 -7.91 -8.56
N GLU A 59 -8.35 -7.80 -9.67
CA GLU A 59 -8.51 -6.66 -10.56
C GLU A 59 -9.72 -6.88 -11.44
N TYR A 60 -10.50 -5.82 -11.65
CA TYR A 60 -11.65 -5.83 -12.55
C TYR A 60 -11.35 -4.96 -13.77
N GLU A 61 -11.89 -5.36 -14.92
CA GLU A 61 -11.77 -4.55 -16.14
C GLU A 61 -12.56 -3.25 -15.99
N MET A 62 -12.03 -2.17 -16.55
CA MET A 62 -12.78 -0.93 -16.72
C MET A 62 -13.76 -1.13 -17.88
N SER A 63 -15.05 -1.13 -17.60
CA SER A 63 -16.09 -1.34 -18.60
C SER A 63 -17.33 -0.52 -18.29
N GLU A 64 -18.25 -0.46 -19.26
CA GLU A 64 -19.53 0.24 -19.10
C GLU A 64 -20.40 -0.38 -18.01
N SER A 65 -20.12 -1.60 -17.57
CA SER A 65 -20.84 -2.25 -16.48
C SER A 65 -20.88 -1.41 -15.21
N TRP A 66 -19.81 -0.61 -14.97
CA TRP A 66 -19.76 0.30 -13.83
C TRP A 66 -20.90 1.33 -13.85
N ILE A 67 -21.21 1.86 -15.05
CA ILE A 67 -22.27 2.86 -15.23
C ILE A 67 -23.62 2.24 -14.92
N GLU A 68 -23.79 0.96 -15.22
CA GLU A 68 -25.02 0.22 -14.96
C GLU A 68 -25.12 -0.32 -13.52
N GLY A 69 -24.11 -0.06 -12.68
CA GLY A 69 -24.06 -0.55 -11.31
C GLY A 69 -23.75 -2.03 -11.19
N LYS A 70 -23.17 -2.63 -12.21
CA LYS A 70 -22.77 -4.04 -12.23
C LYS A 70 -21.27 -4.18 -12.08
N HIS A 71 -20.84 -5.29 -11.52
CA HIS A 71 -19.42 -5.61 -11.46
C HIS A 71 -18.90 -5.98 -12.84
N PRO A 72 -17.82 -5.35 -13.30
CA PRO A 72 -17.17 -5.76 -14.55
C PRO A 72 -16.49 -7.12 -14.40
N PRO A 73 -16.11 -7.77 -15.50
CA PRO A 73 -15.36 -9.02 -15.44
C PRO A 73 -14.02 -8.86 -14.75
N LYS A 74 -13.55 -9.93 -14.13
CA LYS A 74 -12.20 -9.99 -13.57
C LYS A 74 -11.18 -10.17 -14.69
N THR A 75 -10.00 -9.54 -14.54
CA THR A 75 -8.93 -9.66 -15.53
C THR A 75 -8.11 -10.94 -15.37
N GLY A 76 -8.13 -11.55 -14.19
CA GLY A 76 -7.24 -12.64 -13.80
C GLY A 76 -6.01 -12.16 -13.05
N ARG A 77 -5.76 -10.84 -13.02
CA ARG A 77 -4.69 -10.26 -12.21
C ARG A 77 -5.17 -10.01 -10.78
N VAL A 78 -4.23 -9.97 -9.84
CA VAL A 78 -4.52 -9.77 -8.42
C VAL A 78 -3.86 -8.48 -7.96
N ILE A 79 -4.63 -7.67 -7.24
CA ILE A 79 -4.14 -6.41 -6.67
C ILE A 79 -3.87 -6.59 -5.19
N LEU A 80 -2.69 -6.15 -4.76
CA LEU A 80 -2.33 -6.06 -3.34
C LEU A 80 -1.95 -4.61 -3.04
N ASN A 81 -2.36 -4.12 -1.87
CA ASN A 81 -2.06 -2.75 -1.45
C ASN A 81 -1.44 -2.75 -0.06
N LEU A 82 -0.52 -1.81 0.13
CA LEU A 82 -0.06 -1.41 1.46
C LEU A 82 -0.46 0.05 1.66
N TYR A 83 -1.21 0.31 2.73
CA TYR A 83 -1.53 1.66 3.16
C TYR A 83 -0.83 1.97 4.47
N GLU A 84 -0.21 3.16 4.54
CA GLU A 84 0.38 3.66 5.77
C GLU A 84 -0.03 5.10 5.99
N ILE A 85 -0.45 5.42 7.22
CA ILE A 85 -0.87 6.76 7.62
C ILE A 85 0.11 7.26 8.68
N TYR A 86 0.68 8.44 8.43
CA TYR A 86 1.65 9.09 9.32
C TYR A 86 1.12 10.42 9.81
N ALA A 87 1.49 10.78 11.04
CA ALA A 87 1.07 12.04 11.61
C ALA A 87 1.71 13.24 10.91
N THR A 88 2.94 13.07 10.37
CA THR A 88 3.71 14.16 9.79
C THR A 88 4.39 13.75 8.50
N GLU A 89 4.74 14.75 7.68
CA GLU A 89 5.55 14.56 6.47
C GLU A 89 6.92 13.98 6.82
N GLU A 90 7.56 14.51 7.85
CA GLU A 90 8.87 14.07 8.30
C GLU A 90 8.89 12.61 8.75
N GLY A 91 7.81 12.18 9.41
CA GLY A 91 7.69 10.79 9.84
C GLY A 91 7.62 9.83 8.66
N LEU A 92 6.90 10.19 7.62
CA LEU A 92 6.81 9.39 6.40
C LEU A 92 8.15 9.37 5.65
N ASP A 93 8.84 10.52 5.57
CA ASP A 93 10.17 10.58 4.95
C ASP A 93 11.14 9.65 5.69
N LEU A 94 11.10 9.63 7.02
CA LEU A 94 11.94 8.75 7.83
C LEU A 94 11.61 7.28 7.57
N ALA A 95 10.33 6.95 7.38
CA ALA A 95 9.92 5.58 7.07
C ALA A 95 10.54 5.07 5.76
N TRP A 96 10.63 5.92 4.75
CA TRP A 96 11.28 5.57 3.49
C TRP A 96 12.76 5.26 3.68
N VAL A 97 13.46 6.02 4.52
CA VAL A 97 14.86 5.78 4.83
C VAL A 97 15.03 4.42 5.51
N GLU A 98 14.19 4.12 6.50
CA GLU A 98 14.25 2.85 7.22
C GLU A 98 13.86 1.66 6.34
N ALA A 99 12.95 1.84 5.40
CA ALA A 99 12.50 0.78 4.49
C ALA A 99 13.50 0.48 3.37
N ALA A 100 14.49 1.33 3.14
CA ALA A 100 15.43 1.19 2.04
C ALA A 100 16.16 -0.15 2.03
N GLU A 101 16.38 -0.74 3.20
CA GLU A 101 17.03 -2.05 3.36
C GLU A 101 16.20 -3.19 2.76
N TRP A 102 14.89 -3.06 2.77
CA TRP A 102 13.97 -4.07 2.26
C TRP A 102 13.76 -3.99 0.74
N PHE A 103 13.88 -2.80 0.16
CA PHE A 103 13.55 -2.57 -1.24
C PHE A 103 14.33 -3.40 -2.25
N PRO A 104 15.64 -3.67 -2.10
CA PRO A 104 16.34 -4.51 -3.07
C PRO A 104 15.74 -5.91 -3.21
N THR A 105 15.40 -6.55 -2.09
CA THR A 105 14.77 -7.87 -2.10
C THR A 105 13.39 -7.81 -2.77
N LEU A 106 12.62 -6.80 -2.46
CA LEU A 106 11.32 -6.58 -3.09
C LEU A 106 11.48 -6.40 -4.60
N ALA A 107 12.40 -5.54 -5.03
CA ALA A 107 12.62 -5.26 -6.44
C ALA A 107 12.97 -6.51 -7.25
N GLU A 108 13.85 -7.35 -6.72
CA GLU A 108 14.21 -8.62 -7.36
C GLU A 108 12.99 -9.52 -7.56
N MET A 109 12.16 -9.64 -6.53
CA MET A 109 10.96 -10.47 -6.56
C MET A 109 9.93 -9.92 -7.56
N LEU A 110 9.73 -8.61 -7.59
CA LEU A 110 8.82 -7.97 -8.54
C LEU A 110 9.24 -8.23 -9.98
N GLU A 111 10.54 -8.15 -10.27
CA GLU A 111 11.07 -8.42 -11.60
C GLU A 111 10.91 -9.90 -11.98
N GLU A 112 11.26 -10.80 -11.07
CA GLU A 112 11.16 -12.25 -11.32
C GLU A 112 9.74 -12.69 -11.65
N PHE A 113 8.76 -12.21 -10.92
CA PHE A 113 7.36 -12.62 -11.08
C PHE A 113 6.52 -11.64 -11.90
N LYS A 114 7.17 -10.62 -12.49
CA LYS A 114 6.54 -9.62 -13.36
C LYS A 114 5.37 -8.90 -12.69
N ILE A 115 5.57 -8.54 -11.44
CA ILE A 115 4.58 -7.79 -10.65
C ILE A 115 4.81 -6.30 -10.87
N GLU A 116 3.75 -5.59 -11.26
CA GLU A 116 3.80 -4.13 -11.40
C GLU A 116 3.68 -3.48 -10.02
N MET A 117 4.34 -2.34 -9.83
CA MET A 117 4.27 -1.58 -8.59
C MET A 117 4.05 -0.10 -8.89
N THR A 118 3.11 0.48 -8.17
CA THR A 118 2.84 1.93 -8.21
C THR A 118 2.88 2.47 -6.80
N VAL A 119 3.52 3.63 -6.62
CA VAL A 119 3.63 4.28 -5.31
C VAL A 119 2.95 5.64 -5.37
N ALA A 120 2.04 5.88 -4.43
CA ALA A 120 1.52 7.21 -4.13
C ALA A 120 2.11 7.62 -2.79
N ASN A 121 2.92 8.70 -2.78
CA ASN A 121 3.65 9.12 -1.60
C ASN A 121 3.24 10.53 -1.17
N GLN A 122 3.32 10.79 0.13
CA GLN A 122 3.01 12.09 0.72
C GLN A 122 1.63 12.62 0.33
N LEU A 123 0.64 11.73 0.23
CA LEU A 123 -0.73 12.14 -0.02
C LEU A 123 -1.27 12.87 1.20
N SER A 124 -1.90 14.01 0.97
CA SER A 124 -2.57 14.79 2.02
C SER A 124 -4.04 14.41 2.08
N ILE A 125 -4.55 14.25 3.30
CA ILE A 125 -5.98 14.07 3.49
C ILE A 125 -6.65 15.45 3.34
N THR A 126 -7.37 15.64 2.25
CA THR A 126 -8.00 16.93 1.94
C THR A 126 -9.41 17.05 2.52
N HIS A 127 -10.12 15.94 2.59
CA HIS A 127 -11.47 15.88 3.08
C HIS A 127 -11.67 14.62 3.90
N ASN A 128 -12.40 14.74 4.99
CA ASN A 128 -12.86 13.64 5.80
C ASN A 128 -14.37 13.75 5.89
N LEU A 129 -15.09 12.74 5.45
CA LEU A 129 -16.55 12.79 5.36
C LEU A 129 -17.23 12.75 6.72
N TRP A 130 -16.58 12.12 7.68
CA TRP A 130 -17.07 12.01 9.06
C TRP A 130 -15.96 12.39 10.03
N ASP A 131 -16.34 13.04 11.10
CA ASP A 131 -15.41 13.42 12.18
C ASP A 131 -15.15 12.26 13.15
#